data_57143643e2d5b152410807305ce2a65f
#
_entry.id   57143643e2d5b152410807305ce2a65f
#
_cell.length_a   1.000
_cell.length_b   1.000
_cell.length_c   1.000
_cell.angle_alpha   90.00
_cell.angle_beta   90.00
_cell.angle_gamma   90.00
#
_symmetry.space_group_name_H-M   'P 1'
#
loop_
_entity.id
_entity.type
_entity.pdbx_description
1 polymer ?
#
loop_
_entity_poly.entity_id
_entity_poly.type
_entity_poly.pdbx_seq_one_letter_code
_entity_poly.pdbx_strand_id
1 'polypeptide(L)'
;MKLFLDSAIIKDIDKRLDSGVISGVTTNPTLIKKSGRVPDDVYADLIQDIGVQDVSIEVDGKYADTLIENGIKYGKLWVDQATIKLPCTPEGIKACKMLNFMGIRTNMTLVFSVSQAILCALAGATYVSPFVGRLDDNGHDGIGLIREIAKVFCHNRTETKILAASIRDAA
;
A
#
# COMPACT_ATOMS: atom_id res chain seq x y z
N MET A 1 13.48 8.83 4.12
CA MET A 1 13.13 7.53 3.49
C MET A 1 12.38 6.70 4.54
N LYS A 2 11.38 5.93 4.14
CA LYS A 2 10.65 5.03 5.04
C LYS A 2 10.87 3.59 4.60
N LEU A 3 10.98 2.66 5.55
CA LEU A 3 11.11 1.22 5.29
C LEU A 3 9.86 0.51 5.78
N PHE A 4 9.24 -0.29 4.92
CA PHE A 4 8.06 -1.09 5.23
C PHE A 4 8.39 -2.58 5.17
N LEU A 5 7.81 -3.36 6.08
CA LEU A 5 7.83 -4.83 6.02
C LEU A 5 6.63 -5.32 5.23
N ASP A 6 6.83 -6.21 4.25
CA ASP A 6 5.75 -6.88 3.53
C ASP A 6 5.51 -8.26 4.15
N SER A 7 4.66 -8.33 5.17
CA SER A 7 4.42 -9.55 5.96
C SER A 7 3.08 -9.48 6.69
N ALA A 8 2.55 -10.66 7.06
CA ALA A 8 1.43 -10.84 7.98
C ALA A 8 1.80 -11.79 9.16
N ILE A 9 3.08 -12.10 9.33
CA ILE A 9 3.57 -12.96 10.41
C ILE A 9 3.94 -12.07 11.60
N ILE A 10 3.04 -11.98 12.56
CA ILE A 10 3.11 -11.08 13.71
C ILE A 10 4.45 -11.15 14.45
N LYS A 11 4.90 -12.37 14.82
CA LYS A 11 6.17 -12.58 15.54
C LYS A 11 7.39 -12.06 14.79
N ASP A 12 7.40 -12.19 13.46
CA ASP A 12 8.51 -11.72 12.64
C ASP A 12 8.51 -10.20 12.51
N ILE A 13 7.32 -9.60 12.46
CA ILE A 13 7.15 -8.15 12.41
C ILE A 13 7.60 -7.53 13.72
N ASP A 14 7.07 -8.00 14.84
CA ASP A 14 7.38 -7.55 16.20
C ASP A 14 8.89 -7.52 16.44
N LYS A 15 9.56 -8.65 16.19
CA LYS A 15 11.02 -8.75 16.30
C LYS A 15 11.79 -7.72 15.47
N ARG A 16 11.29 -7.34 14.29
CA ARG A 16 11.96 -6.38 13.39
C ARG A 16 11.68 -4.93 13.76
N LEU A 17 10.54 -4.66 14.38
CA LEU A 17 10.19 -3.33 14.88
C LEU A 17 11.14 -2.84 15.97
N ASP A 18 11.73 -3.75 16.77
CA ASP A 18 12.73 -3.43 17.80
C ASP A 18 13.95 -2.67 17.23
N SER A 19 14.22 -2.80 15.93
CA SER A 19 15.29 -2.05 15.26
C SER A 19 15.06 -0.54 15.22
N GLY A 20 13.81 -0.09 15.39
CA GLY A 20 13.40 1.31 15.30
C GLY A 20 13.44 1.93 13.88
N VAL A 21 13.84 1.16 12.85
CA VAL A 21 13.94 1.68 11.46
C VAL A 21 12.72 1.39 10.58
N ILE A 22 11.83 0.49 11.05
CA ILE A 22 10.61 0.13 10.32
C ILE A 22 9.54 1.19 10.54
N SER A 23 9.01 1.71 9.44
CA SER A 23 8.02 2.80 9.45
C SER A 23 6.59 2.30 9.28
N GLY A 24 6.39 1.04 8.86
CA GLY A 24 5.07 0.48 8.62
C GLY A 24 5.12 -0.95 8.09
N VAL A 25 3.94 -1.49 7.87
CA VAL A 25 3.75 -2.85 7.35
C VAL A 25 2.81 -2.82 6.17
N THR A 26 3.14 -3.53 5.10
CA THR A 26 2.22 -3.81 4.00
C THR A 26 1.74 -5.26 4.10
N THR A 27 0.47 -5.46 3.83
CA THR A 27 -0.14 -6.78 3.74
C THR A 27 -0.77 -7.00 2.37
N ASN A 28 -1.15 -8.23 2.09
CA ASN A 28 -1.96 -8.59 0.94
C ASN A 28 -2.68 -9.91 1.21
N PRO A 29 -3.73 -10.28 0.43
CA PRO A 29 -4.50 -11.51 0.66
C PRO A 29 -3.66 -12.78 0.73
N THR A 30 -2.58 -12.86 -0.07
CA THR A 30 -1.67 -14.02 -0.06
C THR A 30 -0.90 -14.14 1.26
N LEU A 31 -0.39 -13.02 1.78
CA LEU A 31 0.32 -13.00 3.08
C LEU A 31 -0.61 -13.31 4.24
N ILE A 32 -1.82 -12.74 4.24
CA ILE A 32 -2.86 -13.05 5.23
C ILE A 32 -3.19 -14.53 5.19
N LYS A 33 -3.44 -15.10 4.01
CA LYS A 33 -3.70 -16.55 3.87
C LYS A 33 -2.53 -17.42 4.40
N LYS A 34 -1.29 -17.02 4.12
CA LYS A 34 -0.08 -17.71 4.62
C LYS A 34 0.05 -17.66 6.15
N SER A 35 -0.44 -16.60 6.79
CA SER A 35 -0.43 -16.50 8.26
C SER A 35 -1.38 -17.49 8.93
N GLY A 36 -2.35 -18.04 8.19
CA GLY A 36 -3.38 -18.95 8.70
C GLY A 36 -4.41 -18.27 9.61
N ARG A 37 -4.45 -16.94 9.63
CA ARG A 37 -5.29 -16.15 10.54
C ARG A 37 -6.38 -15.36 9.79
N VAL A 38 -7.38 -14.92 10.53
CA VAL A 38 -8.42 -14.02 10.02
C VAL A 38 -7.83 -12.63 9.80
N PRO A 39 -8.16 -11.93 8.70
CA PRO A 39 -7.60 -10.60 8.39
C PRO A 39 -7.78 -9.58 9.52
N ASP A 40 -8.99 -9.47 10.07
CA ASP A 40 -9.33 -8.50 11.12
C ASP A 40 -8.46 -8.70 12.38
N ASP A 41 -8.17 -9.96 12.77
CA ASP A 41 -7.30 -10.27 13.91
C ASP A 41 -5.84 -9.86 13.63
N VAL A 42 -5.35 -10.10 12.39
CA VAL A 42 -3.98 -9.69 12.01
C VAL A 42 -3.83 -8.16 12.07
N TYR A 43 -4.81 -7.43 11.57
CA TYR A 43 -4.77 -5.96 11.58
C TYR A 43 -4.90 -5.40 12.99
N ALA A 44 -5.75 -6.00 13.83
CA ALA A 44 -5.87 -5.61 15.23
C ALA A 44 -4.54 -5.80 15.98
N ASP A 45 -3.92 -6.97 15.87
CA ASP A 45 -2.62 -7.25 16.50
C ASP A 45 -1.55 -6.26 16.01
N LEU A 46 -1.46 -6.00 14.70
CA LEU A 46 -0.47 -5.07 14.15
C LEU A 46 -0.63 -3.66 14.71
N ILE A 47 -1.84 -3.19 14.85
CA ILE A 47 -2.14 -1.80 15.23
C ILE A 47 -2.25 -1.63 16.74
N GLN A 48 -3.00 -2.51 17.43
CA GLN A 48 -3.33 -2.35 18.84
C GLN A 48 -2.28 -3.00 19.76
N ASP A 49 -1.80 -4.19 19.41
CA ASP A 49 -0.89 -4.94 20.28
C ASP A 49 0.58 -4.58 20.05
N ILE A 50 0.98 -4.46 18.76
CA ILE A 50 2.36 -4.14 18.37
C ILE A 50 2.57 -2.64 18.19
N GLY A 51 1.53 -1.89 17.86
CA GLY A 51 1.59 -0.43 17.71
C GLY A 51 2.21 0.04 16.39
N VAL A 52 2.04 -0.71 15.29
CA VAL A 52 2.51 -0.30 13.96
C VAL A 52 1.80 0.98 13.52
N GLN A 53 2.58 1.99 13.15
CA GLN A 53 2.08 3.33 12.86
C GLN A 53 1.51 3.52 11.44
N ASP A 54 1.79 2.62 10.51
CA ASP A 54 1.26 2.66 9.14
C ASP A 54 1.09 1.24 8.60
N VAL A 55 -0.16 0.79 8.49
CA VAL A 55 -0.52 -0.55 8.02
C VAL A 55 -1.30 -0.45 6.73
N SER A 56 -0.74 -0.95 5.63
CA SER A 56 -1.47 -1.04 4.36
C SER A 56 -2.37 -2.27 4.35
N ILE A 57 -3.68 -2.03 4.41
CA ILE A 57 -4.77 -3.01 4.46
C ILE A 57 -5.40 -3.15 3.08
N GLU A 58 -5.15 -4.26 2.40
CA GLU A 58 -5.77 -4.52 1.10
C GLU A 58 -7.22 -4.97 1.27
N VAL A 59 -8.14 -4.23 0.64
CA VAL A 59 -9.57 -4.51 0.71
C VAL A 59 -10.06 -5.19 -0.55
N ASP A 60 -11.00 -6.11 -0.39
CA ASP A 60 -11.62 -6.84 -1.48
C ASP A 60 -12.79 -6.05 -2.08
N GLY A 61 -12.97 -6.17 -3.39
CA GLY A 61 -14.10 -5.59 -4.10
C GLY A 61 -13.86 -5.55 -5.61
N LYS A 62 -14.90 -5.83 -6.38
CA LYS A 62 -14.87 -5.73 -7.84
C LYS A 62 -15.26 -4.34 -8.32
N TYR A 63 -16.13 -3.65 -7.59
CA TYR A 63 -16.69 -2.34 -7.92
C TYR A 63 -16.27 -1.30 -6.90
N ALA A 64 -16.27 -0.04 -7.30
CA ALA A 64 -15.85 1.09 -6.47
C ALA A 64 -16.63 1.15 -5.15
N ASP A 65 -17.95 0.97 -5.18
CA ASP A 65 -18.80 1.05 -3.99
C ASP A 65 -18.39 0.02 -2.92
N THR A 66 -18.13 -1.23 -3.32
CA THR A 66 -17.65 -2.28 -2.40
C THR A 66 -16.27 -1.95 -1.84
N LEU A 67 -15.35 -1.45 -2.68
CA LEU A 67 -14.01 -1.03 -2.25
C LEU A 67 -14.09 0.15 -1.27
N ILE A 68 -15.00 1.10 -1.49
CA ILE A 68 -15.24 2.25 -0.62
C ILE A 68 -15.80 1.77 0.73
N GLU A 69 -16.84 0.94 0.72
CA GLU A 69 -17.47 0.41 1.93
C GLU A 69 -16.45 -0.32 2.81
N ASN A 70 -15.69 -1.25 2.23
CA ASN A 70 -14.65 -1.98 2.93
C ASN A 70 -13.51 -1.05 3.40
N GLY A 71 -13.16 -0.05 2.60
CA GLY A 71 -12.15 0.96 2.96
C GLY A 71 -12.59 1.83 4.14
N ILE A 72 -13.85 2.24 4.18
CA ILE A 72 -14.42 3.01 5.28
C ILE A 72 -14.39 2.20 6.59
N LYS A 73 -14.69 0.89 6.54
CA LYS A 73 -14.65 0.01 7.72
C LYS A 73 -13.32 0.15 8.47
N TYR A 74 -12.21 -0.06 7.78
CA TYR A 74 -10.88 -0.01 8.39
C TYR A 74 -10.36 1.42 8.60
N GLY A 75 -10.61 2.31 7.64
CA GLY A 75 -10.15 3.70 7.70
C GLY A 75 -10.78 4.51 8.84
N LYS A 76 -12.00 4.19 9.25
CA LYS A 76 -12.64 4.79 10.43
C LYS A 76 -12.27 4.10 11.74
N LEU A 77 -11.98 2.80 11.70
CA LEU A 77 -11.60 2.05 12.90
C LEU A 77 -10.19 2.43 13.37
N TRP A 78 -9.26 2.65 12.45
CA TRP A 78 -7.85 2.95 12.73
C TRP A 78 -7.38 4.18 11.93
N VAL A 79 -7.95 5.34 12.24
CA VAL A 79 -7.82 6.59 11.47
C VAL A 79 -6.37 6.97 11.18
N ASP A 80 -5.49 6.85 12.18
CA ASP A 80 -4.09 7.29 12.06
C ASP A 80 -3.16 6.20 11.53
N GLN A 81 -3.54 4.92 11.64
CA GLN A 81 -2.69 3.79 11.30
C GLN A 81 -3.07 3.11 9.98
N ALA A 82 -4.36 3.01 9.66
CA ALA A 82 -4.77 2.32 8.44
C ALA A 82 -4.49 3.13 7.18
N THR A 83 -3.92 2.47 6.19
CA THR A 83 -3.80 2.95 4.81
C THR A 83 -4.48 1.92 3.90
N ILE A 84 -5.59 2.29 3.26
CA ILE A 84 -6.40 1.37 2.47
C ILE A 84 -5.73 1.06 1.15
N LYS A 85 -5.40 -0.20 0.93
CA LYS A 85 -4.70 -0.65 -0.27
C LYS A 85 -5.72 -1.07 -1.33
N LEU A 86 -5.61 -0.47 -2.51
CA LEU A 86 -6.55 -0.58 -3.62
C LEU A 86 -5.83 -0.93 -4.91
N PRO A 87 -6.39 -1.76 -5.79
CA PRO A 87 -5.78 -2.05 -7.09
C PRO A 87 -5.84 -0.83 -8.02
N CYS A 88 -4.81 -0.66 -8.85
CA CYS A 88 -4.78 0.38 -9.90
C CYS A 88 -5.67 -0.03 -11.09
N THR A 89 -6.98 -0.01 -10.86
CA THR A 89 -8.04 -0.24 -11.84
C THR A 89 -8.95 0.98 -11.92
N PRO A 90 -9.80 1.13 -12.94
CA PRO A 90 -10.77 2.23 -12.98
C PRO A 90 -11.63 2.32 -11.72
N GLU A 91 -12.09 1.19 -11.19
CA GLU A 91 -12.89 1.13 -9.96
C GLU A 91 -12.06 1.46 -8.71
N GLY A 92 -10.82 0.98 -8.64
CA GLY A 92 -9.89 1.33 -7.56
C GLY A 92 -9.54 2.82 -7.54
N ILE A 93 -9.37 3.45 -8.70
CA ILE A 93 -9.11 4.90 -8.82
C ILE A 93 -10.32 5.72 -8.34
N LYS A 94 -11.56 5.31 -8.71
CA LYS A 94 -12.79 5.93 -8.20
C LYS A 94 -12.87 5.80 -6.67
N ALA A 95 -12.60 4.61 -6.15
CA ALA A 95 -12.60 4.35 -4.71
C ALA A 95 -11.53 5.20 -3.99
N CYS A 96 -10.32 5.26 -4.53
CA CYS A 96 -9.25 6.10 -4.01
C CYS A 96 -9.68 7.56 -3.87
N LYS A 97 -10.25 8.15 -4.93
CA LYS A 97 -10.72 9.54 -4.94
C LYS A 97 -11.77 9.79 -3.85
N MET A 98 -12.72 8.87 -3.68
CA MET A 98 -13.77 9.01 -2.67
C MET A 98 -13.20 8.86 -1.25
N LEU A 99 -12.36 7.86 -0.99
CA LEU A 99 -11.73 7.66 0.32
C LEU A 99 -10.83 8.84 0.69
N ASN A 100 -10.05 9.37 -0.26
CA ASN A 100 -9.25 10.58 -0.04
C ASN A 100 -10.13 11.80 0.31
N PHE A 101 -11.25 12.00 -0.37
CA PHE A 101 -12.22 13.07 -0.02
C PHE A 101 -12.74 12.93 1.41
N MET A 102 -12.83 11.70 1.92
CA MET A 102 -13.25 11.39 3.30
C MET A 102 -12.07 11.46 4.31
N GLY A 103 -10.88 11.86 3.89
CA GLY A 103 -9.68 11.92 4.73
C GLY A 103 -9.04 10.56 5.03
N ILE A 104 -9.44 9.50 4.33
CA ILE A 104 -8.90 8.14 4.51
C ILE A 104 -7.69 7.95 3.59
N ARG A 105 -6.56 7.56 4.18
CA ARG A 105 -5.31 7.32 3.45
C ARG A 105 -5.43 6.10 2.53
N THR A 106 -4.81 6.18 1.35
CA THR A 106 -4.84 5.10 0.37
C THR A 106 -3.46 4.75 -0.18
N ASN A 107 -3.27 3.47 -0.52
CA ASN A 107 -2.09 2.92 -1.20
C ASN A 107 -2.53 2.22 -2.49
N MET A 108 -2.26 2.85 -3.63
CA MET A 108 -2.62 2.30 -4.94
C MET A 108 -1.60 1.26 -5.39
N THR A 109 -2.00 -0.02 -5.37
CA THR A 109 -1.13 -1.15 -5.71
C THR A 109 -1.31 -1.63 -7.16
N LEU A 110 -0.44 -2.55 -7.61
CA LEU A 110 -0.43 -3.06 -8.99
C LEU A 110 -0.18 -1.95 -10.01
N VAL A 111 0.75 -1.07 -9.71
CA VAL A 111 1.19 -0.01 -10.61
C VAL A 111 2.37 -0.53 -11.45
N PHE A 112 2.25 -0.47 -12.78
CA PHE A 112 3.23 -0.99 -13.73
C PHE A 112 3.66 0.05 -14.79
N SER A 113 3.14 1.29 -14.70
CA SER A 113 3.51 2.36 -15.62
C SER A 113 3.46 3.74 -14.96
N VAL A 114 4.17 4.70 -15.54
CA VAL A 114 4.14 6.11 -15.13
C VAL A 114 2.74 6.68 -15.25
N SER A 115 2.02 6.37 -16.33
CA SER A 115 0.65 6.86 -16.54
C SER A 115 -0.32 6.37 -15.45
N GLN A 116 -0.20 5.11 -15.02
CA GLN A 116 -0.97 4.58 -13.89
C GLN A 116 -0.64 5.33 -12.59
N ALA A 117 0.65 5.58 -12.31
CA ALA A 117 1.06 6.33 -11.12
C ALA A 117 0.50 7.76 -11.11
N ILE A 118 0.50 8.43 -12.28
CA ILE A 118 -0.10 9.77 -12.43
C ILE A 118 -1.60 9.74 -12.12
N LEU A 119 -2.35 8.79 -12.68
CA LEU A 119 -3.79 8.67 -12.42
C LEU A 119 -4.09 8.44 -10.92
N CYS A 120 -3.30 7.60 -10.26
CA CYS A 120 -3.41 7.37 -8.82
C CYS A 120 -3.12 8.64 -8.00
N ALA A 121 -2.08 9.39 -8.37
CA ALA A 121 -1.75 10.66 -7.72
C ALA A 121 -2.84 11.71 -7.90
N LEU A 122 -3.42 11.83 -9.11
CA LEU A 122 -4.55 12.73 -9.39
C LEU A 122 -5.83 12.34 -8.62
N ALA A 123 -5.98 11.07 -8.26
CA ALA A 123 -7.06 10.60 -7.37
C ALA A 123 -6.79 10.92 -5.89
N GLY A 124 -5.62 11.44 -5.53
CA GLY A 124 -5.24 11.80 -4.17
C GLY A 124 -4.68 10.65 -3.34
N ALA A 125 -4.07 9.64 -3.98
CA ALA A 125 -3.43 8.54 -3.27
C ALA A 125 -2.33 9.03 -2.32
N THR A 126 -2.27 8.49 -1.11
CA THR A 126 -1.16 8.73 -0.16
C THR A 126 0.11 8.05 -0.65
N TYR A 127 -0.03 6.82 -1.12
CA TYR A 127 1.04 6.02 -1.71
C TYR A 127 0.64 5.48 -3.08
N VAL A 128 1.63 5.34 -3.96
CA VAL A 128 1.56 4.44 -5.13
C VAL A 128 2.61 3.36 -4.96
N SER A 129 2.24 2.11 -5.23
CA SER A 129 3.11 0.95 -5.10
C SER A 129 3.44 0.35 -6.47
N PRO A 130 4.50 0.83 -7.15
CA PRO A 130 5.01 0.22 -8.37
C PRO A 130 5.63 -1.16 -8.07
N PHE A 131 5.32 -2.14 -8.93
CA PHE A 131 5.74 -3.53 -8.76
C PHE A 131 7.08 -3.80 -9.44
N VAL A 132 8.16 -3.36 -8.80
CA VAL A 132 9.54 -3.43 -9.31
C VAL A 132 9.91 -4.87 -9.70
N GLY A 133 9.97 -5.77 -8.74
CA GLY A 133 10.45 -7.13 -9.00
C GLY A 133 9.56 -7.92 -9.96
N ARG A 134 8.25 -7.64 -10.06
CA ARG A 134 7.40 -8.28 -11.07
C ARG A 134 7.72 -7.78 -12.49
N LEU A 135 8.14 -6.54 -12.64
CA LEU A 135 8.66 -6.02 -13.91
C LEU A 135 9.98 -6.69 -14.26
N ASP A 136 10.91 -6.79 -13.31
CA ASP A 136 12.20 -7.43 -13.49
C ASP A 136 12.06 -8.91 -13.85
N ASP A 137 11.15 -9.64 -13.18
CA ASP A 137 10.79 -11.04 -13.50
C ASP A 137 10.33 -11.22 -14.96
N ASN A 138 9.83 -10.16 -15.60
CA ASN A 138 9.37 -10.15 -17.00
C ASN A 138 10.35 -9.43 -17.95
N GLY A 139 11.57 -9.16 -17.54
CA GLY A 139 12.62 -8.56 -18.36
C GLY A 139 12.46 -7.05 -18.60
N HIS A 140 11.67 -6.36 -17.78
CA HIS A 140 11.52 -4.91 -17.80
C HIS A 140 12.38 -4.25 -16.71
N ASP A 141 12.71 -2.97 -16.87
CA ASP A 141 13.47 -2.19 -15.88
C ASP A 141 12.52 -1.63 -14.79
N GLY A 142 12.36 -2.38 -13.69
CA GLY A 142 11.53 -1.97 -12.56
C GLY A 142 12.07 -0.75 -11.83
N ILE A 143 13.38 -0.64 -11.69
CA ILE A 143 14.04 0.54 -11.08
C ILE A 143 13.90 1.77 -11.99
N GLY A 144 13.97 1.58 -13.30
CA GLY A 144 13.70 2.63 -14.29
C GLY A 144 12.30 3.20 -14.12
N LEU A 145 11.28 2.36 -13.89
CA LEU A 145 9.93 2.83 -13.60
C LEU A 145 9.89 3.74 -12.35
N ILE A 146 10.55 3.35 -11.26
CA ILE A 146 10.63 4.18 -10.05
C ILE A 146 11.25 5.55 -10.35
N ARG A 147 12.37 5.57 -11.10
CA ARG A 147 13.07 6.82 -11.48
C ARG A 147 12.16 7.74 -12.29
N GLU A 148 11.44 7.20 -13.27
CA GLU A 148 10.52 7.99 -14.11
C GLU A 148 9.33 8.54 -13.30
N ILE A 149 8.71 7.74 -12.44
CA ILE A 149 7.64 8.21 -11.55
C ILE A 149 8.17 9.30 -10.63
N ALA A 150 9.35 9.13 -10.03
CA ALA A 150 9.95 10.12 -9.14
C ALA A 150 10.23 11.45 -9.85
N LYS A 151 10.72 11.43 -11.08
CA LYS A 151 10.92 12.65 -11.90
C LYS A 151 9.60 13.39 -12.11
N VAL A 152 8.53 12.67 -12.52
CA VAL A 152 7.22 13.27 -12.78
C VAL A 152 6.62 13.84 -11.49
N PHE A 153 6.67 13.11 -10.38
CA PHE A 153 6.15 13.55 -9.10
C PHE A 153 6.90 14.77 -8.56
N CYS A 154 8.22 14.77 -8.67
CA CYS A 154 9.05 15.91 -8.29
C CYS A 154 8.72 17.16 -9.13
N HIS A 155 8.64 17.03 -10.47
CA HIS A 155 8.32 18.12 -11.38
C HIS A 155 6.95 18.75 -11.08
N ASN A 156 5.95 17.91 -10.80
CA ASN A 156 4.57 18.35 -10.51
C ASN A 156 4.34 18.66 -9.02
N ARG A 157 5.36 18.57 -8.16
CA ARG A 157 5.25 18.76 -6.70
C ARG A 157 4.13 17.90 -6.08
N THR A 158 4.03 16.66 -6.54
CA THR A 158 3.00 15.72 -6.10
C THR A 158 3.26 15.30 -4.65
N GLU A 159 2.23 15.33 -3.80
CA GLU A 159 2.34 14.90 -2.39
C GLU A 159 2.34 13.36 -2.23
N THR A 160 1.80 12.65 -3.22
CA THR A 160 1.78 11.18 -3.27
C THR A 160 3.19 10.62 -3.19
N LYS A 161 3.40 9.67 -2.29
CA LYS A 161 4.70 9.02 -2.07
C LYS A 161 4.81 7.73 -2.87
N ILE A 162 6.03 7.41 -3.31
CA ILE A 162 6.32 6.14 -3.98
C ILE A 162 6.72 5.11 -2.91
N LEU A 163 5.99 4.01 -2.85
CA LEU A 163 6.27 2.85 -2.02
C LEU A 163 6.64 1.68 -2.93
N ALA A 164 7.92 1.55 -3.28
CA ALA A 164 8.40 0.47 -4.14
C ALA A 164 8.01 -0.89 -3.56
N ALA A 165 7.37 -1.73 -4.37
CA ALA A 165 6.78 -2.99 -3.95
C ALA A 165 7.26 -4.18 -4.78
N SER A 166 6.97 -5.39 -4.30
CA SER A 166 7.38 -6.62 -5.01
C SER A 166 8.89 -6.76 -5.14
N ILE A 167 9.64 -6.25 -4.17
CA ILE A 167 11.12 -6.31 -4.14
C ILE A 167 11.57 -7.76 -4.02
N ARG A 168 12.61 -8.16 -4.77
CA ARG A 168 13.16 -9.52 -4.79
C ARG A 168 14.44 -9.65 -3.98
N ASP A 169 15.27 -8.61 -4.00
CA ASP A 169 16.56 -8.57 -3.31
C ASP A 169 16.84 -7.15 -2.81
N ALA A 170 17.98 -6.96 -2.18
CA ALA A 170 18.43 -5.69 -1.62
C ALA A 170 19.44 -4.95 -2.52
N ALA A 171 19.68 -5.49 -3.74
CA ALA A 171 20.63 -4.92 -4.68
C ALA A 171 20.04 -3.76 -5.50
#